data_555adce3642e59264df22fdba32a728e
#
_entry.id   555adce3642e59264df22fdba32a728e
#
_cell.length_a   1.000
_cell.length_b   1.000
_cell.length_c   1.000
_cell.angle_alpha   90.00
_cell.angle_beta   90.00
_cell.angle_gamma   90.00
#
_symmetry.space_group_name_H-M   'P 1'
#
loop_
_entity.id
_entity.type
_entity.pdbx_description
1 polymer ?
#
loop_
_entity_poly.entity_id
_entity_poly.type
_entity_poly.pdbx_seq_one_letter_code
_entity_poly.pdbx_strand_id
1 'polypeptide(L)'
;DIDDPQKDDDMRYGSKALFIEHPTDKTNRVKPDQLAKSQLPQGDPTKMPYTICGPYLKKLFDRAFIDGLHNPSVRPSAAEWEDALVKTCDLVQPCQNLNCEAHWYVFDNTTKPRCPFCGKEYKGQLPILNFYYAPSHGKYISENYRLMVYDKQTLYKWHSNNLVSANEKTSA
;
A
#
# COMPACT_ATOMS: atom_id res chain seq x y z
N ASP A 1 13.55 -27.83 -6.36
CA ASP A 1 12.64 -28.93 -6.02
C ASP A 1 13.06 -29.51 -4.68
N ILE A 2 12.11 -29.58 -3.74
CA ILE A 2 12.32 -30.19 -2.45
C ILE A 2 11.64 -31.57 -2.53
N ASP A 3 12.45 -32.62 -2.58
CA ASP A 3 11.95 -34.02 -2.72
C ASP A 3 11.21 -34.53 -1.46
N ASP A 4 11.26 -33.78 -0.36
CA ASP A 4 10.61 -34.12 0.89
C ASP A 4 9.36 -33.21 1.09
N PRO A 5 8.13 -33.74 0.99
CA PRO A 5 6.90 -32.96 1.15
C PRO A 5 6.78 -32.27 2.49
N GLN A 6 7.24 -32.91 3.58
CA GLN A 6 7.21 -32.32 4.91
C GLN A 6 8.11 -31.09 5.02
N LYS A 7 9.27 -31.15 4.38
CA LYS A 7 10.21 -30.04 4.34
C LYS A 7 9.70 -28.89 3.47
N ASP A 8 9.01 -29.21 2.37
CA ASP A 8 8.37 -28.22 1.50
C ASP A 8 7.26 -27.49 2.24
N ASP A 9 6.40 -28.20 2.96
CA ASP A 9 5.33 -27.63 3.78
C ASP A 9 5.91 -26.73 4.89
N ASP A 10 6.98 -27.16 5.56
CA ASP A 10 7.63 -26.38 6.61
C ASP A 10 8.22 -25.05 6.09
N MET A 11 8.72 -25.06 4.87
CA MET A 11 9.25 -23.86 4.21
C MET A 11 8.16 -22.95 3.64
N ARG A 12 7.01 -23.48 3.27
CA ARG A 12 5.90 -22.68 2.71
C ARG A 12 4.96 -22.14 3.76
N TYR A 13 4.62 -22.95 4.76
CA TYR A 13 3.56 -22.66 5.72
C TYR A 13 4.00 -22.82 7.18
N GLY A 14 5.13 -23.48 7.43
CA GLY A 14 5.62 -23.83 8.75
C GLY A 14 6.62 -22.83 9.32
N SER A 15 7.42 -23.34 10.25
CA SER A 15 8.37 -22.54 11.04
C SER A 15 9.50 -21.90 10.23
N LYS A 16 9.75 -22.39 9.02
CA LYS A 16 10.77 -21.87 8.09
C LYS A 16 10.22 -20.97 7.00
N ALA A 17 8.90 -20.72 7.01
CA ALA A 17 8.30 -19.82 6.04
C ALA A 17 8.94 -18.43 6.11
N LEU A 18 9.20 -17.85 4.95
CA LEU A 18 9.80 -16.52 4.81
C LEU A 18 9.02 -15.70 3.79
N PHE A 19 8.73 -14.46 4.10
CA PHE A 19 8.05 -13.57 3.17
C PHE A 19 8.87 -13.40 1.90
N ILE A 20 8.23 -13.62 0.74
CA ILE A 20 8.90 -13.61 -0.57
C ILE A 20 9.61 -12.30 -0.91
N GLU A 21 9.10 -11.17 -0.40
CA GLU A 21 9.69 -9.85 -0.56
C GLU A 21 10.36 -9.34 0.72
N HIS A 22 10.87 -10.25 1.57
CA HIS A 22 11.56 -9.85 2.80
C HIS A 22 12.69 -8.85 2.49
N PRO A 23 12.81 -7.73 3.22
CA PRO A 23 13.69 -6.62 2.85
C PRO A 23 15.18 -6.99 2.91
N THR A 24 15.57 -7.83 3.84
CA THR A 24 16.97 -8.24 4.09
C THR A 24 17.26 -9.66 3.65
N ASP A 25 16.43 -10.63 4.03
CA ASP A 25 16.59 -12.02 3.63
C ASP A 25 15.91 -12.29 2.28
N LYS A 26 16.72 -12.53 1.26
CA LYS A 26 16.28 -12.74 -0.11
C LYS A 26 16.30 -14.19 -0.55
N THR A 27 16.48 -15.14 0.38
CA THR A 27 16.61 -16.56 0.05
C THR A 27 15.34 -17.15 -0.58
N ASN A 28 14.17 -16.63 -0.17
CA ASN A 28 12.87 -17.03 -0.74
C ASN A 28 12.42 -16.17 -1.93
N ARG A 29 13.25 -15.22 -2.36
CA ARG A 29 12.85 -14.31 -3.43
C ARG A 29 12.86 -15.02 -4.79
N VAL A 30 11.75 -14.92 -5.50
CA VAL A 30 11.67 -15.39 -6.89
C VAL A 30 12.62 -14.55 -7.75
N LYS A 31 13.45 -15.22 -8.54
CA LYS A 31 14.32 -14.58 -9.50
C LYS A 31 13.60 -14.45 -10.85
N PRO A 32 13.71 -13.29 -11.55
CA PRO A 32 13.02 -13.07 -12.81
C PRO A 32 13.31 -14.12 -13.89
N ASP A 33 14.52 -14.69 -13.89
CA ASP A 33 14.95 -15.74 -14.81
C ASP A 33 14.29 -17.11 -14.54
N GLN A 34 13.73 -17.29 -13.34
CA GLN A 34 13.00 -18.51 -12.94
C GLN A 34 11.50 -18.42 -13.23
N LEU A 35 10.98 -17.24 -13.63
CA LEU A 35 9.58 -17.06 -13.94
C LEU A 35 9.25 -17.50 -15.36
N ALA A 36 8.19 -18.27 -15.54
CA ALA A 36 7.64 -18.52 -16.86
C ALA A 36 7.13 -17.21 -17.49
N LYS A 37 7.22 -17.08 -18.82
CA LYS A 37 6.75 -15.89 -19.54
C LYS A 37 5.28 -15.55 -19.25
N SER A 38 4.46 -16.57 -18.99
CA SER A 38 3.04 -16.42 -18.61
C SER A 38 2.82 -15.81 -17.22
N GLN A 39 3.84 -15.82 -16.37
CA GLN A 39 3.79 -15.23 -15.03
C GLN A 39 4.28 -13.77 -15.02
N LEU A 40 4.87 -13.30 -16.13
CA LEU A 40 5.32 -11.92 -16.28
C LEU A 40 4.19 -11.07 -16.91
N PRO A 41 4.00 -9.81 -16.48
CA PRO A 41 4.73 -9.09 -15.42
C PRO A 41 4.18 -9.33 -14.01
N GLN A 42 3.01 -9.98 -13.85
CA GLN A 42 2.30 -10.06 -12.56
C GLN A 42 3.11 -10.80 -11.49
N GLY A 43 3.88 -11.79 -11.91
CA GLY A 43 4.74 -12.55 -11.00
C GLY A 43 6.12 -11.92 -10.75
N ASP A 44 6.44 -10.77 -11.34
CA ASP A 44 7.76 -10.17 -11.21
C ASP A 44 7.82 -9.18 -10.02
N PRO A 45 8.34 -9.58 -8.86
CA PRO A 45 8.41 -8.73 -7.68
C PRO A 45 9.38 -7.54 -7.85
N THR A 46 10.21 -7.54 -8.90
CA THR A 46 11.09 -6.40 -9.19
C THR A 46 10.34 -5.27 -9.88
N LYS A 47 9.26 -5.60 -10.60
CA LYS A 47 8.40 -4.63 -11.29
C LYS A 47 7.21 -4.20 -10.46
N MET A 48 6.63 -5.13 -9.69
CA MET A 48 5.44 -4.91 -8.87
C MET A 48 5.68 -5.34 -7.42
N PRO A 49 6.64 -4.71 -6.70
CA PRO A 49 6.88 -5.01 -5.30
C PRO A 49 5.69 -4.56 -4.45
N TYR A 50 5.43 -5.24 -3.31
CA TYR A 50 4.34 -4.88 -2.40
C TYR A 50 4.40 -3.41 -1.92
N THR A 51 5.56 -2.80 -1.95
CA THR A 51 5.75 -1.40 -1.55
C THR A 51 5.01 -0.39 -2.42
N ILE A 52 4.57 -0.78 -3.63
CA ILE A 52 3.75 0.08 -4.51
C ILE A 52 2.34 0.32 -3.98
N CYS A 53 1.88 -0.48 -3.00
CA CYS A 53 0.59 -0.29 -2.35
C CYS A 53 0.53 0.94 -1.43
N GLY A 54 1.63 1.68 -1.32
CA GLY A 54 1.71 2.92 -0.55
C GLY A 54 2.05 2.74 0.93
N PRO A 55 2.23 3.85 1.66
CA PRO A 55 2.86 3.83 2.98
C PRO A 55 2.02 3.14 4.07
N TYR A 56 0.69 3.26 3.99
CA TYR A 56 -0.20 2.67 5.00
C TYR A 56 -0.24 1.15 4.89
N LEU A 57 -0.52 0.62 3.71
CA LEU A 57 -0.56 -0.82 3.49
C LEU A 57 0.82 -1.46 3.63
N LYS A 58 1.88 -0.81 3.12
CA LYS A 58 3.24 -1.30 3.30
C LYS A 58 3.55 -1.59 4.78
N LYS A 59 3.21 -0.67 5.68
CA LYS A 59 3.43 -0.84 7.12
C LYS A 59 2.70 -2.07 7.69
N LEU A 60 1.48 -2.34 7.22
CA LEU A 60 0.71 -3.50 7.65
C LEU A 60 1.24 -4.80 7.04
N PHE A 61 1.69 -4.77 5.78
CA PHE A 61 2.37 -5.91 5.15
C PHE A 61 3.64 -6.27 5.91
N ASP A 62 4.49 -5.29 6.23
CA ASP A 62 5.70 -5.53 7.03
C ASP A 62 5.33 -6.19 8.37
N ARG A 63 4.34 -5.65 9.09
CA ARG A 63 3.90 -6.18 10.38
C ARG A 63 3.24 -7.56 10.27
N ALA A 64 2.49 -7.83 9.20
CA ALA A 64 1.82 -9.12 9.02
C ALA A 64 2.77 -10.23 8.59
N PHE A 65 3.63 -9.94 7.61
CA PHE A 65 4.40 -10.96 6.88
C PHE A 65 5.89 -10.98 7.21
N ILE A 66 6.38 -10.02 8.00
CA ILE A 66 7.74 -10.03 8.54
C ILE A 66 7.67 -10.29 10.04
N ASP A 67 7.13 -9.34 10.80
CA ASP A 67 7.09 -9.43 12.26
C ASP A 67 6.11 -10.51 12.76
N GLY A 68 4.96 -10.59 12.11
CA GLY A 68 3.83 -11.45 12.49
C GLY A 68 3.77 -12.80 11.77
N LEU A 69 4.74 -13.10 10.87
CA LEU A 69 4.71 -14.37 10.14
C LEU A 69 4.73 -15.56 11.10
N HIS A 70 5.65 -15.54 12.06
CA HIS A 70 5.79 -16.55 13.11
C HIS A 70 5.28 -16.09 14.49
N ASN A 71 4.75 -14.87 14.59
CA ASN A 71 4.16 -14.33 15.81
C ASN A 71 2.77 -13.75 15.56
N PRO A 72 1.70 -14.58 15.64
CA PRO A 72 0.33 -14.14 15.37
C PRO A 72 -0.13 -12.96 16.23
N SER A 73 0.41 -12.77 17.42
CA SER A 73 -0.02 -11.75 18.37
C SER A 73 0.28 -10.31 17.91
N VAL A 74 1.22 -10.13 16.98
CA VAL A 74 1.58 -8.80 16.45
C VAL A 74 0.95 -8.51 15.09
N ARG A 75 0.19 -9.46 14.53
CA ARG A 75 -0.49 -9.26 13.24
C ARG A 75 -1.51 -8.12 13.32
N PRO A 76 -1.68 -7.34 12.23
CA PRO A 76 -2.73 -6.35 12.17
C PRO A 76 -4.11 -6.97 12.30
N SER A 77 -5.00 -6.29 13.02
CA SER A 77 -6.42 -6.63 13.07
C SER A 77 -7.14 -6.25 11.77
N ALA A 78 -8.34 -6.79 11.56
CA ALA A 78 -9.20 -6.43 10.43
C ALA A 78 -9.50 -4.93 10.38
N ALA A 79 -9.73 -4.31 11.54
CA ALA A 79 -10.01 -2.88 11.64
C ALA A 79 -8.79 -2.02 11.22
N GLU A 80 -7.57 -2.46 11.54
CA GLU A 80 -6.36 -1.76 11.08
C GLU A 80 -6.16 -1.88 9.57
N TRP A 81 -6.50 -3.04 8.98
CA TRP A 81 -6.50 -3.21 7.54
C TRP A 81 -7.54 -2.32 6.86
N GLU A 82 -8.77 -2.24 7.41
CA GLU A 82 -9.84 -1.37 6.90
C GLU A 82 -9.39 0.10 6.90
N ASP A 83 -8.88 0.61 8.02
CA ASP A 83 -8.37 1.98 8.13
C ASP A 83 -7.24 2.26 7.13
N ALA A 84 -6.29 1.34 6.99
CA ALA A 84 -5.19 1.48 6.06
C ALA A 84 -5.64 1.44 4.59
N LEU A 85 -6.64 0.61 4.25
CA LEU A 85 -7.22 0.54 2.91
C LEU A 85 -7.92 1.84 2.54
N VAL A 86 -8.77 2.38 3.44
CA VAL A 86 -9.44 3.67 3.26
C VAL A 86 -8.43 4.77 3.01
N LYS A 87 -7.43 4.91 3.88
CA LYS A 87 -6.36 5.91 3.73
C LYS A 87 -5.52 5.71 2.47
N THR A 88 -5.36 4.49 2.02
CA THR A 88 -4.65 4.19 0.77
C THR A 88 -5.47 4.60 -0.44
N CYS A 89 -6.79 4.37 -0.44
CA CYS A 89 -7.68 4.84 -1.49
C CYS A 89 -7.61 6.36 -1.66
N ASP A 90 -7.48 7.10 -0.56
CA ASP A 90 -7.36 8.55 -0.59
C ASP A 90 -6.01 9.08 -1.10
N LEU A 91 -5.00 8.21 -1.16
CA LEU A 91 -3.72 8.51 -1.79
C LEU A 91 -3.64 8.12 -3.27
N VAL A 92 -4.70 7.55 -3.84
CA VAL A 92 -4.71 7.20 -5.26
C VAL A 92 -4.79 8.46 -6.12
N GLN A 93 -3.92 8.56 -7.11
CA GLN A 93 -3.89 9.66 -8.06
C GLN A 93 -3.71 9.19 -9.49
N PRO A 94 -4.19 9.95 -10.50
CA PRO A 94 -4.00 9.60 -11.90
C PRO A 94 -2.54 9.77 -12.32
N CYS A 95 -2.07 8.86 -13.15
CA CYS A 95 -0.77 8.99 -13.78
C CYS A 95 -0.82 10.05 -14.90
N GLN A 96 0.14 10.97 -14.92
CA GLN A 96 0.25 11.99 -15.99
C GLN A 96 0.71 11.44 -17.35
N ASN A 97 1.09 10.17 -17.42
CA ASN A 97 1.36 9.49 -18.67
C ASN A 97 0.10 8.80 -19.17
N LEU A 98 -0.53 9.35 -20.19
CA LEU A 98 -1.78 8.80 -20.77
C LEU A 98 -1.62 7.38 -21.34
N ASN A 99 -0.39 6.97 -21.66
CA ASN A 99 -0.06 5.63 -22.14
C ASN A 99 0.34 4.67 -21.01
N CYS A 100 0.16 5.06 -19.74
CA CYS A 100 0.43 4.18 -18.62
C CYS A 100 -0.70 3.16 -18.46
N GLU A 101 -0.41 1.88 -18.59
CA GLU A 101 -1.41 0.80 -18.47
C GLU A 101 -2.12 0.78 -17.11
N ALA A 102 -1.43 1.19 -16.04
CA ALA A 102 -2.03 1.25 -14.71
C ALA A 102 -2.99 2.43 -14.53
N HIS A 103 -2.86 3.49 -15.33
CA HIS A 103 -3.62 4.75 -15.25
C HIS A 103 -3.57 5.48 -13.91
N TRP A 104 -3.56 4.76 -12.80
CA TRP A 104 -3.58 5.26 -11.42
C TRP A 104 -2.47 4.64 -10.59
N TYR A 105 -2.05 5.32 -9.54
CA TYR A 105 -1.09 4.79 -8.57
C TYR A 105 -1.29 5.42 -7.21
N VAL A 106 -0.85 4.73 -6.16
CA VAL A 106 -0.86 5.25 -4.80
C VAL A 106 0.30 6.22 -4.62
N PHE A 107 -0.02 7.42 -4.18
CA PHE A 107 0.97 8.44 -3.88
C PHE A 107 1.72 8.12 -2.58
N ASP A 108 3.02 8.28 -2.60
CA ASP A 108 3.89 7.89 -1.49
C ASP A 108 4.92 9.00 -1.15
N ASN A 109 5.44 9.72 -2.15
CA ASN A 109 6.56 10.63 -1.97
C ASN A 109 6.26 12.05 -2.45
N THR A 110 6.21 13.01 -1.51
CA THR A 110 5.95 14.44 -1.80
C THR A 110 7.13 15.16 -2.47
N THR A 111 8.33 14.67 -2.30
CA THR A 111 9.55 15.32 -2.83
C THR A 111 9.77 14.97 -4.30
N LYS A 112 9.58 13.70 -4.64
CA LYS A 112 9.74 13.19 -6.02
C LYS A 112 8.62 12.20 -6.34
N PRO A 113 7.39 12.69 -6.50
CA PRO A 113 6.26 11.83 -6.83
C PRO A 113 6.47 11.22 -8.21
N ARG A 114 6.43 9.88 -8.28
CA ARG A 114 6.68 9.13 -9.51
C ARG A 114 5.74 7.95 -9.57
N CYS A 115 5.15 7.72 -10.75
CA CYS A 115 4.37 6.52 -10.98
C CYS A 115 5.29 5.27 -10.92
N PRO A 116 5.01 4.30 -10.04
CA PRO A 116 5.84 3.11 -9.90
C PRO A 116 5.77 2.18 -11.12
N PHE A 117 4.71 2.28 -11.92
CA PHE A 117 4.49 1.41 -13.08
C PHE A 117 5.23 1.88 -14.34
N CYS A 118 5.19 3.16 -14.65
CA CYS A 118 5.82 3.69 -15.87
C CYS A 118 7.00 4.63 -15.62
N GLY A 119 7.32 4.94 -14.37
CA GLY A 119 8.41 5.83 -14.00
C GLY A 119 8.16 7.32 -14.27
N LYS A 120 6.97 7.71 -14.73
CA LYS A 120 6.63 9.10 -14.99
C LYS A 120 6.67 9.92 -13.71
N GLU A 121 7.50 10.95 -13.69
CA GLU A 121 7.49 11.94 -12.61
C GLU A 121 6.26 12.84 -12.71
N TYR A 122 5.64 13.11 -11.57
CA TYR A 122 4.55 14.09 -11.50
C TYR A 122 5.12 15.50 -11.68
N LYS A 123 4.56 16.27 -12.57
CA LYS A 123 4.94 17.67 -12.82
C LYS A 123 3.84 18.60 -12.37
N GLY A 124 4.21 19.64 -11.64
CA GLY A 124 3.31 20.63 -11.11
C GLY A 124 3.13 20.56 -9.58
N GLN A 125 2.23 21.37 -9.05
CA GLN A 125 1.88 21.33 -7.63
C GLN A 125 1.02 20.10 -7.35
N LEU A 126 1.37 19.38 -6.29
CA LEU A 126 0.56 18.24 -5.84
C LEU A 126 -0.69 18.78 -5.14
N PRO A 127 -1.88 18.49 -5.66
CA PRO A 127 -3.13 18.90 -5.03
C PRO A 127 -3.45 17.93 -3.87
N ILE A 128 -3.03 18.30 -2.66
CA ILE A 128 -3.17 17.48 -1.46
C ILE A 128 -3.94 18.25 -0.41
N LEU A 129 -5.00 17.65 0.14
CA LEU A 129 -5.62 18.11 1.37
C LEU A 129 -4.97 17.39 2.56
N ASN A 130 -4.56 18.19 3.56
CA ASN A 130 -4.12 17.68 4.85
C ASN A 130 -5.20 17.96 5.88
N PHE A 131 -5.55 16.96 6.67
CA PHE A 131 -6.60 17.07 7.67
C PHE A 131 -6.02 17.41 9.04
N TYR A 132 -6.73 18.30 9.74
CA TYR A 132 -6.39 18.75 11.08
C TYR A 132 -7.65 18.78 11.93
N TYR A 133 -7.54 18.43 13.19
CA TYR A 133 -8.60 18.67 14.16
C TYR A 133 -8.23 19.82 15.11
N ALA A 134 -9.23 20.54 15.61
CA ALA A 134 -9.07 21.66 16.51
C ALA A 134 -9.57 21.25 17.92
N PRO A 135 -8.67 20.85 18.84
CA PRO A 135 -9.08 20.52 20.22
C PRO A 135 -9.50 21.77 21.00
N SER A 136 -9.09 22.96 20.59
CA SER A 136 -9.49 24.25 21.14
C SER A 136 -9.33 25.34 20.08
N HIS A 137 -9.97 26.49 20.30
CA HIS A 137 -9.88 27.61 19.37
C HIS A 137 -8.43 28.02 19.10
N GLY A 138 -8.06 28.11 17.81
CA GLY A 138 -6.73 28.50 17.37
C GLY A 138 -5.63 27.43 17.47
N LYS A 139 -5.94 26.22 17.97
CA LYS A 139 -5.00 25.11 18.04
C LYS A 139 -5.39 24.02 17.04
N TYR A 140 -4.49 23.75 16.09
CA TYR A 140 -4.68 22.71 15.07
C TYR A 140 -3.65 21.61 15.23
N ILE A 141 -4.11 20.36 15.26
CA ILE A 141 -3.26 19.16 15.34
C ILE A 141 -3.48 18.33 14.10
N SER A 142 -2.39 17.95 13.42
CA SER A 142 -2.47 17.11 12.22
C SER A 142 -3.01 15.72 12.58
N GLU A 143 -3.96 15.25 11.80
CA GLU A 143 -4.44 13.86 11.87
C GLU A 143 -3.51 12.88 11.15
N ASN A 144 -2.42 13.37 10.53
CA ASN A 144 -1.54 12.61 9.66
C ASN A 144 -2.29 11.87 8.54
N TYR A 145 -3.35 12.50 8.09
CA TYR A 145 -4.23 12.00 7.07
C TYR A 145 -4.23 12.95 5.87
N ARG A 146 -4.20 12.38 4.68
CA ARG A 146 -4.08 13.12 3.42
C ARG A 146 -5.05 12.56 2.38
N LEU A 147 -5.60 13.46 1.58
CA LEU A 147 -6.40 13.12 0.41
C LEU A 147 -5.76 13.74 -0.83
N MET A 148 -5.48 12.94 -1.83
CA MET A 148 -5.09 13.43 -3.16
C MET A 148 -6.32 13.99 -3.85
N VAL A 149 -6.21 15.21 -4.39
CA VAL A 149 -7.32 15.86 -5.10
C VAL A 149 -7.10 15.74 -6.59
N TYR A 150 -8.11 15.28 -7.30
CA TYR A 150 -8.15 15.25 -8.76
C TYR A 150 -9.55 15.64 -9.25
N ASP A 151 -9.69 15.87 -10.55
CA ASP A 151 -10.99 16.27 -11.12
C ASP A 151 -12.07 15.25 -10.79
N LYS A 152 -13.22 15.73 -10.28
CA LYS A 152 -14.38 14.94 -9.84
C LYS A 152 -14.13 14.06 -8.60
N GLN A 153 -13.09 14.34 -7.82
CA GLN A 153 -12.90 13.70 -6.52
C GLN A 153 -14.10 13.96 -5.60
N THR A 154 -14.60 12.91 -4.98
CA THR A 154 -15.68 13.03 -3.99
C THR A 154 -15.10 13.20 -2.58
N LEU A 155 -15.57 14.21 -1.88
CA LEU A 155 -15.36 14.33 -0.44
C LEU A 155 -16.52 13.65 0.28
N TYR A 156 -16.19 12.74 1.18
CA TYR A 156 -17.17 12.04 2.02
C TYR A 156 -17.22 12.64 3.41
N LYS A 157 -18.33 12.47 4.13
CA LYS A 157 -18.50 12.98 5.50
C LYS A 157 -17.41 12.49 6.45
N TRP A 158 -16.96 11.25 6.30
CA TRP A 158 -15.92 10.68 7.14
C TRP A 158 -14.52 11.30 6.92
N HIS A 159 -14.29 12.03 5.83
CA HIS A 159 -13.05 12.80 5.66
C HIS A 159 -12.94 13.97 6.66
N SER A 160 -14.07 14.52 7.10
CA SER A 160 -14.12 15.67 8.00
C SER A 160 -14.74 15.37 9.38
N ASN A 161 -15.22 14.15 9.58
CA ASN A 161 -15.87 13.74 10.81
C ASN A 161 -15.56 12.27 11.14
N ASN A 162 -14.63 12.07 12.08
CA ASN A 162 -14.17 10.74 12.53
C ASN A 162 -15.21 9.92 13.31
N LEU A 163 -16.38 10.51 13.62
CA LEU A 163 -17.52 9.77 14.17
C LEU A 163 -18.34 9.05 13.08
N VAL A 164 -18.06 9.34 11.81
CA VAL A 164 -18.72 8.72 10.67
C VAL A 164 -17.80 7.65 10.10
N SER A 165 -18.26 6.41 10.06
CA SER A 165 -17.52 5.31 9.42
C SER A 165 -17.36 5.56 7.91
N ALA A 166 -16.24 5.13 7.37
CA ALA A 166 -15.98 5.19 5.94
C ALA A 166 -17.06 4.41 5.18
N ASN A 167 -17.82 5.11 4.32
CA ASN A 167 -18.92 4.54 3.56
C ASN A 167 -19.11 5.34 2.27
N GLU A 168 -19.05 4.69 1.13
CA GLU A 168 -19.24 5.30 -0.19
C GLU A 168 -20.61 5.95 -0.41
N LYS A 169 -21.61 5.60 0.41
CA LYS A 169 -22.98 6.13 0.32
C LYS A 169 -23.18 7.47 1.02
N THR A 170 -22.20 7.93 1.80
CA THR A 170 -22.31 9.19 2.55
C THR A 170 -21.40 10.25 1.95
N SER A 171 -21.84 10.90 0.86
CA SER A 171 -21.18 12.11 0.36
C SER A 171 -21.29 13.28 1.35
N ALA A 172 -20.28 14.14 1.35
CA ALA A 172 -20.27 15.36 2.14
C ALA A 172 -21.21 16.42 1.58
#